data_316b32ec4b745a9bc81a02bd42bd5769
#
_entry.id   316b32ec4b745a9bc81a02bd42bd5769
#
_cell.length_a   1.000
_cell.length_b   1.000
_cell.length_c   1.000
_cell.angle_alpha   90.00
_cell.angle_beta   90.00
_cell.angle_gamma   90.00
#
_symmetry.space_group_name_H-M   'P 1'
#
loop_
_entity.id
_entity.type
_entity.pdbx_description
1 polymer ?
#
loop_
_entity_poly.entity_id
_entity_poly.type
_entity_poly.pdbx_seq_one_letter_code
_entity_poly.pdbx_strand_id
1 'polypeptide(L)' 'MATFRTKRSFGEQLNDIQSIFQTAKTKANELANEMATEKANKEAQVAKLQDEINVIAEVETRNKQFIERLESFIG' A
#
# COMPACT_ATOMS: atom_id res chain seq x y z
N MET A 1 -54.41 14.94 -8.38
CA MET A 1 -53.18 15.66 -8.42
C MET A 1 -51.97 14.77 -8.43
N ALA A 2 -51.91 13.93 -9.39
CA ALA A 2 -50.81 12.99 -9.56
C ALA A 2 -49.44 13.68 -9.75
N THR A 3 -49.47 14.83 -10.38
CA THR A 3 -48.22 15.58 -10.66
C THR A 3 -47.46 15.99 -9.42
N PHE A 4 -48.14 16.26 -8.33
CA PHE A 4 -47.47 16.67 -7.11
C PHE A 4 -46.72 15.53 -6.42
N ARG A 5 -47.17 14.32 -6.61
CA ARG A 5 -46.62 13.15 -5.93
C ARG A 5 -45.38 12.66 -6.57
N THR A 6 -45.24 12.91 -7.86
CA THR A 6 -44.10 12.42 -8.63
C THR A 6 -42.95 13.41 -8.70
N LYS A 7 -43.24 14.66 -8.35
CA LYS A 7 -42.22 15.71 -8.40
C LYS A 7 -41.62 15.94 -7.03
N ARG A 8 -40.37 15.71 -6.89
CA ARG A 8 -39.62 16.05 -5.69
C ARG A 8 -39.34 17.54 -5.69
N SER A 9 -39.25 18.14 -4.53
CA SER A 9 -38.91 19.55 -4.40
C SER A 9 -37.45 19.76 -4.84
N PHE A 10 -37.13 20.97 -5.23
CA PHE A 10 -35.74 21.31 -5.58
C PHE A 10 -34.79 21.13 -4.40
N GLY A 11 -35.28 21.43 -3.18
CA GLY A 11 -34.47 21.21 -1.98
C GLY A 11 -34.11 19.75 -1.76
N GLU A 12 -35.08 18.85 -1.97
CA GLU A 12 -34.87 17.42 -1.85
C GLU A 12 -33.88 16.91 -2.92
N GLN A 13 -34.05 17.41 -4.14
CA GLN A 13 -33.13 17.05 -5.22
C GLN A 13 -31.69 17.51 -4.93
N LEU A 14 -31.57 18.71 -4.40
CA LEU A 14 -30.24 19.22 -4.01
C LEU A 14 -29.63 18.40 -2.88
N ASN A 15 -30.44 18.04 -1.90
CA ASN A 15 -29.96 17.19 -0.79
C ASN A 15 -29.45 15.85 -1.30
N ASP A 16 -30.13 15.25 -2.26
CA ASP A 16 -29.69 13.98 -2.86
C ASP A 16 -28.35 14.13 -3.56
N ILE A 17 -28.19 15.21 -4.32
CA ILE A 17 -26.94 15.49 -5.02
C ILE A 17 -25.81 15.66 -4.01
N GLN A 18 -26.04 16.43 -2.96
CA GLN A 18 -25.05 16.66 -1.91
C GLN A 18 -24.70 15.36 -1.19
N SER A 19 -25.68 14.50 -0.96
CA SER A 19 -25.47 13.21 -0.33
C SER A 19 -24.59 12.31 -1.19
N ILE A 20 -24.78 12.32 -2.49
CA ILE A 20 -23.96 11.56 -3.44
C ILE A 20 -22.51 12.02 -3.36
N PHE A 21 -22.27 13.33 -3.39
CA PHE A 21 -20.92 13.88 -3.29
C PHE A 21 -20.28 13.57 -1.94
N GLN A 22 -21.05 13.66 -0.87
CA GLN A 22 -20.55 13.37 0.47
C GLN A 22 -20.13 11.90 0.59
N THR A 23 -20.94 11.00 0.06
CA THR A 23 -20.63 9.58 0.03
C THR A 23 -19.37 9.31 -0.79
N ALA A 24 -19.24 9.96 -1.95
CA ALA A 24 -18.07 9.83 -2.80
C ALA A 24 -16.81 10.32 -2.08
N LYS A 25 -16.90 11.43 -1.39
CA LYS A 25 -15.79 11.98 -0.60
C LYS A 25 -15.36 11.00 0.50
N THR A 26 -16.31 10.46 1.22
CA THR A 26 -16.03 9.50 2.29
C THR A 26 -15.32 8.26 1.74
N LYS A 27 -15.81 7.72 0.64
CA LYS A 27 -15.22 6.54 0.00
C LYS A 27 -13.82 6.84 -0.53
N ALA A 28 -13.61 8.02 -1.09
CA ALA A 28 -12.30 8.43 -1.57
C ALA A 28 -11.30 8.55 -0.41
N ASN A 29 -11.74 9.08 0.72
CA ASN A 29 -10.91 9.18 1.92
C ASN A 29 -10.57 7.80 2.49
N GLU A 30 -11.52 6.90 2.51
CA GLU A 30 -11.30 5.52 2.94
C GLU A 30 -10.27 4.83 2.04
N LEU A 31 -10.42 5.01 0.74
CA LEU A 31 -9.46 4.45 -0.22
C LEU A 31 -8.05 5.03 -0.02
N ALA A 32 -7.96 6.34 0.22
CA ALA A 32 -6.69 6.99 0.50
C ALA A 32 -6.01 6.37 1.73
N ASN A 33 -6.79 6.11 2.77
CA ASN A 33 -6.27 5.49 3.99
C ASN A 33 -5.82 4.04 3.74
N GLU A 34 -6.59 3.29 2.97
CA GLU A 34 -6.23 1.92 2.61
C GLU A 34 -4.93 1.89 1.80
N MET A 35 -4.81 2.79 0.84
CA MET A 35 -3.60 2.88 0.02
C MET A 35 -2.38 3.24 0.86
N ALA A 36 -2.53 4.17 1.79
CA ALA A 36 -1.44 4.57 2.67
C ALA A 36 -0.98 3.41 3.55
N THR A 37 -1.92 2.64 4.09
CA THR A 37 -1.63 1.46 4.91
C THR A 37 -0.94 0.39 4.10
N GLU A 38 -1.45 0.08 2.91
CA GLU A 38 -0.88 -0.91 2.01
C GLU A 38 0.55 -0.52 1.62
N LYS A 39 0.74 0.75 1.29
CA LYS A 39 2.06 1.27 0.94
C LYS A 39 3.05 1.11 2.08
N ALA A 40 2.63 1.48 3.30
CA ALA A 40 3.48 1.35 4.48
C ALA A 40 3.87 -0.12 4.74
N ASN A 41 2.93 -1.03 4.57
CA ASN A 41 3.18 -2.47 4.72
C ASN A 41 4.19 -2.97 3.69
N LYS A 42 4.05 -2.53 2.44
CA LYS A 42 4.98 -2.90 1.36
C LYS A 42 6.38 -2.36 1.63
N GLU A 43 6.47 -1.12 2.09
CA GLU A 43 7.75 -0.52 2.44
C GLU A 43 8.45 -1.28 3.56
N ALA A 44 7.68 -1.73 4.57
CA ALA A 44 8.21 -2.56 5.64
C ALA A 44 8.73 -3.90 5.13
N GLN A 45 8.02 -4.52 4.18
CA GLN A 45 8.45 -5.76 3.55
C GLN A 45 9.74 -5.57 2.75
N VAL A 46 9.85 -4.45 2.03
CA VAL A 46 11.07 -4.11 1.28
C VAL A 46 12.25 -3.96 2.23
N ALA A 47 12.07 -3.25 3.34
CA ALA A 47 13.12 -3.07 4.33
C ALA A 47 13.58 -4.41 4.90
N LYS A 48 12.65 -5.30 5.20
CA LYS A 48 12.98 -6.64 5.70
C LYS A 48 13.77 -7.45 4.68
N LEU A 49 13.33 -7.40 3.43
CA LEU A 49 14.04 -8.10 2.34
C LEU A 49 15.44 -7.53 2.14
N GLN A 50 15.59 -6.22 2.27
CA GLN A 50 16.92 -5.60 2.18
C GLN A 50 17.84 -6.09 3.30
N ASP A 51 17.34 -6.22 4.51
CA ASP A 51 18.10 -6.76 5.63
C ASP A 51 18.52 -8.20 5.37
N GLU A 52 17.62 -9.02 4.83
CA GLU A 52 17.92 -10.40 4.48
C GLU A 52 18.99 -10.49 3.41
N ILE A 53 18.92 -9.63 2.40
CA ILE A 53 19.95 -9.55 1.35
C ILE A 53 21.29 -9.17 1.95
N ASN A 54 21.31 -8.21 2.86
CA ASN A 54 22.55 -7.78 3.52
C ASN A 54 23.21 -8.91 4.31
N VAL A 55 22.41 -9.71 5.00
CA VAL A 55 22.91 -10.88 5.74
C VAL A 55 23.52 -11.90 4.79
N ILE A 56 22.83 -12.18 3.68
CA ILE A 56 23.33 -13.12 2.67
C ILE A 56 24.65 -12.62 2.08
N ALA A 57 24.72 -11.34 1.74
CA ALA A 57 25.93 -10.73 1.19
C ALA A 57 27.11 -10.84 2.15
N GLU A 58 26.85 -10.68 3.44
CA GLU A 58 27.88 -10.84 4.47
C GLU A 58 28.39 -12.27 4.54
N VAL A 59 27.48 -13.24 4.49
CA VAL A 59 27.85 -14.65 4.50
C VAL A 59 28.61 -15.03 3.23
N GLU A 60 28.20 -14.50 2.08
CA GLU A 60 28.91 -14.71 0.82
C GLU A 60 30.36 -14.24 0.93
N THR A 61 30.58 -13.08 1.51
CA THR A 61 31.93 -12.53 1.70
C THR A 61 32.76 -13.44 2.58
N ARG A 62 32.22 -13.90 3.69
CA ARG A 62 32.93 -14.81 4.60
C ARG A 62 33.21 -16.14 3.94
N ASN A 63 32.28 -16.65 3.16
CA ASN A 63 32.48 -17.89 2.43
C ASN A 63 33.57 -17.77 1.39
N LYS A 64 33.63 -16.66 0.69
CA LYS A 64 34.65 -16.38 -0.30
C LYS A 64 36.03 -16.36 0.36
N GLN A 65 36.15 -15.70 1.50
CA GLN A 65 37.39 -15.66 2.27
C GLN A 65 37.84 -17.05 2.72
N PHE A 66 36.88 -17.88 3.11
CA PHE A 66 37.13 -19.25 3.49
C PHE A 66 37.67 -20.07 2.31
N ILE A 67 37.07 -19.93 1.16
CA ILE A 67 37.51 -20.58 -0.08
C ILE A 67 38.94 -20.16 -0.41
N GLU A 68 39.22 -18.89 -0.32
CA GLU A 68 40.56 -18.36 -0.59
C GLU A 68 41.60 -18.97 0.36
N ARG A 69 41.27 -19.13 1.64
CA ARG A 69 42.14 -19.78 2.60
C ARG A 69 42.37 -21.25 2.28
N LEU A 70 41.33 -21.96 1.87
CA LEU A 70 41.43 -23.34 1.46
C LEU A 70 42.33 -23.48 0.24
N GLU A 71 42.16 -22.62 -0.75
CA GLU A 71 42.99 -22.62 -1.96
C GLU A 71 44.44 -22.36 -1.60
N SER A 72 44.69 -21.43 -0.70
CA SER A 72 46.03 -21.13 -0.22
C SER A 72 46.66 -22.32 0.50
N PHE A 73 45.87 -23.14 1.16
CA PHE A 73 46.28 -24.31 1.89
C PHE A 73 46.63 -25.47 0.97
N ILE A 74 45.83 -25.65 -0.07
CA ILE A 74 45.96 -26.76 -1.00
C ILE A 74 46.92 -26.44 -2.13
N GLY A 75 46.82 -25.22 -2.57
CA GLY A 75 47.57 -24.78 -3.73
C GLY A 75 48.92 -24.33 -3.41
#